data_7f91e82feec13eeeb5350c5d7af49382
#
_entry.id   7f91e82feec13eeeb5350c5d7af49382
#
_cell.length_a   1.000
_cell.length_b   1.000
_cell.length_c   1.000
_cell.angle_alpha   90.00
_cell.angle_beta   90.00
_cell.angle_gamma   90.00
#
_symmetry.space_group_name_H-M   'P 1'
#
loop_
_entity.id
_entity.type
_entity.pdbx_description
1 polymer ?
#
loop_
_entity_poly.entity_id
_entity_poly.type
_entity_poly.pdbx_seq_one_letter_code
_entity_poly.pdbx_strand_id
1 'polypeptide(L)' 'MEQVQIKDVKKGDYFRRKPDAKTTYIRGDYVRDEGWNRYSCIDDMDINREIFLKGSTKVWIGFTY' A
#
# COMPACT_ATOMS: atom_id res chain seq x y z
N MET A 1 -13.75 -5.78 6.34
CA MET A 1 -12.47 -5.63 5.62
C MET A 1 -12.70 -5.96 4.17
N GLU A 2 -12.11 -5.20 3.27
CA GLU A 2 -12.36 -5.30 1.84
C GLU A 2 -11.05 -5.44 1.08
N GLN A 3 -11.00 -6.30 0.05
CA GLN A 3 -9.85 -6.45 -0.82
C GLN A 3 -9.99 -5.56 -2.05
N VAL A 4 -8.98 -4.75 -2.31
CA VAL A 4 -8.93 -3.85 -3.47
C VAL A 4 -7.54 -3.91 -4.08
N GLN A 5 -7.37 -3.33 -5.27
CA GLN A 5 -6.03 -3.16 -5.84
C GLN A 5 -5.39 -1.90 -5.25
N ILE A 6 -4.05 -1.91 -5.12
CA ILE A 6 -3.36 -0.76 -4.53
C ILE A 6 -3.62 0.54 -5.30
N LYS A 7 -3.85 0.45 -6.61
CA LYS A 7 -4.17 1.64 -7.43
C LYS A 7 -5.46 2.33 -6.98
N ASP A 8 -6.36 1.60 -6.29
CA ASP A 8 -7.63 2.13 -5.81
C ASP A 8 -7.52 2.72 -4.39
N VAL A 9 -6.37 2.59 -3.75
CA VAL A 9 -6.12 3.17 -2.44
C VAL A 9 -5.61 4.59 -2.62
N LYS A 10 -6.23 5.55 -1.95
CA LYS A 10 -5.84 6.95 -2.06
C LYS A 10 -4.51 7.21 -1.34
N LYS A 11 -3.74 8.17 -1.86
CA LYS A 11 -2.52 8.59 -1.20
C LYS A 11 -2.80 9.02 0.23
N GLY A 12 -2.03 8.48 1.16
CA GLY A 12 -2.20 8.76 2.59
C GLY A 12 -3.12 7.80 3.32
N ASP A 13 -3.82 6.94 2.59
CA ASP A 13 -4.69 5.95 3.21
C ASP A 13 -3.91 4.72 3.64
N TYR A 14 -4.45 4.02 4.63
CA TYR A 14 -3.85 2.83 5.21
C TYR A 14 -4.35 1.58 4.53
N PHE A 15 -3.48 0.58 4.44
CA PHE A 15 -3.86 -0.74 3.93
C PHE A 15 -2.97 -1.82 4.54
N ARG A 16 -3.40 -3.08 4.40
CA ARG A 16 -2.62 -4.25 4.78
C ARG A 16 -2.47 -5.17 3.58
N ARG A 17 -1.35 -5.86 3.49
CA ARG A 17 -1.11 -6.79 2.38
C ARG A 17 -1.89 -8.08 2.53
N LYS A 18 -2.26 -8.43 3.75
CA LYS A 18 -3.08 -9.61 4.09
C LYS A 18 -4.04 -9.24 5.20
N PRO A 19 -5.21 -9.91 5.31
CA PRO A 19 -6.19 -9.57 6.34
C PRO A 19 -5.66 -9.70 7.77
N ASP A 20 -4.77 -10.67 7.99
CA ASP A 20 -4.19 -10.96 9.31
C ASP A 20 -2.78 -10.38 9.47
N ALA A 21 -2.33 -9.52 8.56
CA ALA A 21 -1.01 -8.93 8.62
C ALA A 21 -0.87 -8.03 9.84
N LYS A 22 0.28 -8.09 10.49
CA LYS A 22 0.58 -7.23 11.64
C LYS A 22 1.06 -5.86 11.21
N THR A 23 1.57 -5.74 9.98
CA THR A 23 2.10 -4.50 9.45
C THR A 23 1.03 -3.77 8.67
N THR A 24 0.85 -2.48 8.96
CA THR A 24 -0.02 -1.58 8.23
C THR A 24 0.84 -0.61 7.44
N TYR A 25 0.51 -0.43 6.17
CA TYR A 25 1.24 0.48 5.28
C TYR A 25 0.40 1.70 4.96
N ILE A 26 1.08 2.79 4.62
CA ILE A 26 0.46 4.01 4.12
C ILE A 26 0.80 4.11 2.64
N ARG A 27 -0.21 4.29 1.80
CA ARG A 27 -0.01 4.45 0.37
C ARG A 27 0.64 5.82 0.11
N GLY A 28 1.84 5.78 -0.46
CA GLY A 28 2.61 6.99 -0.79
C GLY A 28 2.47 7.39 -2.25
N ASP A 29 3.53 7.96 -2.79
CA ASP A 29 3.53 8.46 -4.17
C ASP A 29 3.54 7.34 -5.20
N TYR A 30 2.98 7.64 -6.37
CA TYR A 30 3.10 6.78 -7.53
C TYR A 30 4.41 7.12 -8.25
N VAL A 31 5.29 6.13 -8.35
CA VAL A 31 6.60 6.30 -9.00
C VAL A 31 6.51 5.73 -10.40
N ARG A 32 6.86 6.55 -11.39
CA ARG A 32 6.83 6.16 -12.80
C ARG A 32 8.19 6.48 -13.42
N ASP A 33 8.89 5.42 -13.89
CA ASP A 33 10.21 5.58 -14.46
C ASP A 33 10.46 4.48 -15.51
N GLU A 34 10.57 4.86 -16.78
CA GLU A 34 10.93 3.98 -17.91
C GLU A 34 10.21 2.64 -17.91
N GLY A 35 8.88 2.66 -17.75
CA GLY A 35 8.07 1.45 -17.73
C GLY A 35 8.01 0.76 -16.38
N TRP A 36 8.78 1.20 -15.40
CA TRP A 36 8.69 0.73 -14.02
C TRP A 36 7.69 1.60 -13.29
N ASN A 37 6.47 1.07 -13.11
CA ASN A 37 5.39 1.81 -12.46
C ASN A 37 5.04 1.12 -11.14
N ARG A 38 5.23 1.80 -10.01
CA ARG A 38 5.02 1.24 -8.68
C ARG A 38 4.44 2.30 -7.77
N TYR A 39 3.68 1.84 -6.78
CA TYR A 39 3.20 2.69 -5.70
C TYR A 39 4.13 2.53 -4.51
N SER A 40 4.67 3.64 -4.03
CA SER A 40 5.48 3.68 -2.82
C SER A 40 4.56 3.47 -1.62
N CYS A 41 4.93 2.55 -0.74
CA CYS A 41 4.14 2.23 0.45
C CYS A 41 5.08 2.20 1.65
N ILE A 42 4.70 2.91 2.71
CA ILE A 42 5.56 3.10 3.87
C ILE A 42 4.93 2.42 5.08
N ASP A 43 5.74 1.65 5.82
CA ASP A 43 5.31 1.05 7.07
C ASP A 43 5.00 2.17 8.06
N ASP A 44 3.79 2.18 8.64
CA ASP A 44 3.37 3.25 9.54
C ASP A 44 4.12 3.26 10.87
N MET A 45 4.74 2.14 11.24
CA MET A 45 5.53 2.03 12.46
C MET A 45 7.03 2.25 12.22
N ASP A 46 7.47 2.26 10.96
CA ASP A 46 8.88 2.43 10.63
C ASP A 46 9.00 3.14 9.28
N ILE A 47 9.19 4.46 9.32
CA ILE A 47 9.26 5.29 8.11
C ILE A 47 10.47 4.96 7.22
N ASN A 48 11.45 4.24 7.75
CA ASN A 48 12.60 3.80 6.96
C ASN A 48 12.30 2.54 6.15
N ARG A 49 11.16 1.93 6.36
CA ARG A 49 10.75 0.71 5.67
C ARG A 49 9.76 1.06 4.56
N GLU A 50 10.26 1.08 3.35
CA GLU A 50 9.47 1.40 2.17
C GLU A 50 9.43 0.21 1.24
N ILE A 51 8.24 -0.09 0.69
CA ILE A 51 8.08 -1.11 -0.33
C ILE A 51 7.41 -0.48 -1.55
N PHE A 52 7.54 -1.14 -2.70
CA PHE A 52 6.95 -0.69 -3.96
C PHE A 52 6.07 -1.80 -4.52
N LEU A 53 4.82 -1.46 -4.82
CA LEU A 53 3.83 -2.42 -5.29
C LEU A 53 3.28 -2.02 -6.66
N LYS A 54 3.06 -3.02 -7.52
CA LYS A 54 2.38 -2.82 -8.80
C LYS A 54 0.93 -2.41 -8.54
N GLY A 55 0.36 -1.58 -9.42
CA GLY A 55 -1.01 -1.11 -9.28
C GLY A 55 -2.04 -2.22 -9.18
N SER A 56 -1.78 -3.38 -9.79
CA SER A 56 -2.69 -4.53 -9.74
C SER A 56 -2.54 -5.38 -8.47
N THR A 57 -1.60 -5.07 -7.60
CA THR A 57 -1.41 -5.80 -6.35
C THR A 57 -2.63 -5.66 -5.46
N LYS A 58 -3.17 -6.79 -5.01
CA LYS A 58 -4.34 -6.78 -4.12
C LYS A 58 -3.92 -6.54 -2.68
N VAL A 59 -4.64 -5.64 -2.03
CA VAL A 59 -4.40 -5.26 -0.63
C VAL A 59 -5.74 -5.20 0.10
N TRP A 60 -5.71 -5.02 1.42
CA TRP A 60 -6.90 -5.03 2.26
C TRP A 60 -7.09 -3.68 2.95
N ILE A 61 -8.32 -3.17 2.91
CA ILE A 61 -8.73 -1.92 3.55
C ILE A 61 -9.96 -2.15 4.42
N GLY A 62 -10.45 -1.09 5.09
CA GLY A 62 -11.69 -1.16 5.87
C GLY A 62 -11.52 -1.84 7.23
N PHE A 63 -10.30 -1.92 7.73
CA PHE A 63 -10.03 -2.44 9.07
C PHE A 63 -10.04 -1.31 10.10
N THR A 64 -10.25 -1.66 11.37
CA THR A 64 -10.11 -0.71 12.47
C THR A 64 -8.63 -0.56 12.81
N TYR A 65 -8.18 0.67 12.77
CA TYR A 65 -6.76 0.96 13.00
C TYR A 65 -6.52 1.46 14.41
#